data_47f0a3552a30e4a2176d182f017292ce
#
_entry.id   47f0a3552a30e4a2176d182f017292ce
#
_cell.length_a   1.000
_cell.length_b   1.000
_cell.length_c   1.000
_cell.angle_alpha   90.00
_cell.angle_beta   90.00
_cell.angle_gamma   90.00
#
_symmetry.space_group_name_H-M   'P 1'
#
loop_
_entity.id
_entity.type
_entity.pdbx_description
1 polymer ?
#
loop_
_entity_poly.entity_id
_entity_poly.type
_entity_poly.pdbx_seq_one_letter_code
_entity_poly.pdbx_strand_id
1 'polypeptide(L)'
;LERHRGESGIIYCLTRKTVEEVCGKLIKDGFTATRYHAGLSDEERRHNQDDFIYDRSPIMVATNAFGMGIDKSNVRFVIHYNMPKNMESYYQEAGRAGRDGEPAECILIYGGQDVVTNQLFIEHNQDNEALSPETRALVQEQDRERLKKMTFYCFTNDCLRSYILRYF
;
A
#
# COMPACT_ATOMS: atom_id res chain seq x y z
N LEU A 1 -8.50 11.60 7.72
CA LEU A 1 -8.93 12.10 6.40
C LEU A 1 -9.60 13.47 6.44
N GLU A 2 -10.26 13.85 7.54
CA GLU A 2 -10.90 15.18 7.64
C GLU A 2 -9.94 16.35 7.34
N ARG A 3 -8.66 16.23 7.73
CA ARG A 3 -7.63 17.23 7.44
C ARG A 3 -7.29 17.36 5.95
N HIS A 4 -7.60 16.31 5.17
CA HIS A 4 -7.28 16.18 3.75
C HIS A 4 -8.52 16.25 2.86
N ARG A 5 -9.63 16.88 3.34
CA ARG A 5 -10.83 17.04 2.51
C ARG A 5 -10.53 17.82 1.25
N GLY A 6 -10.85 17.21 0.10
CA GLY A 6 -10.60 17.80 -1.22
C GLY A 6 -9.17 17.61 -1.75
N GLU A 7 -8.30 16.95 -1.01
CA GLU A 7 -6.94 16.63 -1.45
C GLU A 7 -6.87 15.23 -2.05
N SER A 8 -5.96 15.03 -3.00
CA SER A 8 -5.70 13.73 -3.59
C SER A 8 -4.84 12.85 -2.70
N GLY A 9 -5.23 11.59 -2.53
CA GLY A 9 -4.47 10.64 -1.74
C GLY A 9 -4.73 9.19 -2.07
N ILE A 10 -3.84 8.32 -1.59
CA ILE A 10 -3.90 6.88 -1.82
C ILE A 10 -3.95 6.16 -0.48
N ILE A 11 -4.84 5.18 -0.36
CA ILE A 11 -4.96 4.29 0.80
C ILE A 11 -4.63 2.87 0.34
N TYR A 12 -3.50 2.34 0.80
CA TYR A 12 -3.09 0.97 0.52
C TYR A 12 -3.64 0.00 1.54
N CYS A 13 -4.27 -1.06 1.06
CA CYS A 13 -4.81 -2.16 1.85
C CYS A 13 -4.16 -3.48 1.43
N LEU A 14 -4.06 -4.42 2.37
CA LEU A 14 -3.38 -5.69 2.16
C LEU A 14 -4.22 -6.66 1.30
N THR A 15 -5.55 -6.61 1.39
CA THR A 15 -6.46 -7.52 0.69
C THR A 15 -7.51 -6.79 -0.14
N ARG A 16 -8.02 -7.47 -1.18
CA ARG A 16 -9.13 -6.98 -2.00
C ARG A 16 -10.38 -6.70 -1.15
N LYS A 17 -10.67 -7.58 -0.20
CA LYS A 17 -11.80 -7.43 0.73
C LYS A 17 -11.68 -6.14 1.53
N THR A 18 -10.53 -5.87 2.11
CA THR A 18 -10.27 -4.64 2.87
C THR A 18 -10.41 -3.40 1.98
N VAL A 19 -9.96 -3.45 0.72
CA VAL A 19 -10.16 -2.35 -0.25
C VAL A 19 -11.65 -2.03 -0.41
N GLU A 20 -12.48 -3.04 -0.64
CA GLU A 20 -13.92 -2.86 -0.82
C GLU A 20 -14.58 -2.29 0.45
N GLU A 21 -14.23 -2.81 1.63
CA GLU A 21 -14.76 -2.36 2.92
C GLU A 21 -14.38 -0.91 3.22
N VAL A 22 -13.10 -0.55 3.05
CA VAL A 22 -12.60 0.81 3.30
C VAL A 22 -13.19 1.80 2.31
N CYS A 23 -13.19 1.48 1.01
CA CYS A 23 -13.78 2.33 -0.02
C CYS A 23 -15.28 2.57 0.24
N GLY A 24 -16.04 1.50 0.51
CA GLY A 24 -17.45 1.59 0.81
C GLY A 24 -17.75 2.40 2.07
N LYS A 25 -16.92 2.31 3.10
CA LYS A 25 -17.03 3.13 4.31
C LYS A 25 -16.77 4.60 4.03
N LEU A 26 -15.73 4.92 3.29
CA LEU A 26 -15.41 6.30 2.92
C LEU A 26 -16.55 6.98 2.15
N ILE A 27 -17.15 6.26 1.20
CA ILE A 27 -18.29 6.76 0.42
C ILE A 27 -19.50 7.01 1.36
N LYS A 28 -19.78 6.12 2.31
CA LYS A 28 -20.84 6.31 3.30
C LYS A 28 -20.59 7.51 4.22
N ASP A 29 -19.32 7.77 4.54
CA ASP A 29 -18.89 8.90 5.37
C ASP A 29 -18.80 10.23 4.56
N GLY A 30 -19.24 10.23 3.30
CA GLY A 30 -19.34 11.42 2.44
C GLY A 30 -18.04 11.82 1.74
N PHE A 31 -17.08 10.91 1.62
CA PHE A 31 -15.88 11.12 0.80
C PHE A 31 -16.10 10.61 -0.62
N THR A 32 -15.51 11.28 -1.61
CA THR A 32 -15.44 10.77 -2.98
C THR A 32 -14.20 9.88 -3.09
N ALA A 33 -14.42 8.58 -3.24
CA ALA A 33 -13.35 7.58 -3.31
C ALA A 33 -13.62 6.56 -4.42
N THR A 34 -12.56 6.05 -5.00
CA THR A 34 -12.60 4.93 -5.95
C THR A 34 -11.65 3.82 -5.50
N ARG A 35 -11.68 2.67 -6.16
CA ARG A 35 -10.92 1.49 -5.75
C ARG A 35 -10.14 0.85 -6.89
N TYR A 36 -9.03 0.16 -6.53
CA TYR A 36 -8.22 -0.56 -7.49
C TYR A 36 -7.63 -1.85 -6.90
N HIS A 37 -7.93 -2.98 -7.51
CA HIS A 37 -7.31 -4.27 -7.19
C HIS A 37 -7.47 -5.25 -8.35
N ALA A 38 -6.68 -6.32 -8.36
CA ALA A 38 -6.66 -7.31 -9.44
C ALA A 38 -7.97 -8.11 -9.63
N GLY A 39 -8.93 -8.00 -8.72
CA GLY A 39 -10.25 -8.63 -8.85
C GLY A 39 -11.27 -7.84 -9.68
N LEU A 40 -10.96 -6.59 -10.01
CA LEU A 40 -11.78 -5.76 -10.90
C LEU A 40 -11.50 -6.11 -12.36
N SER A 41 -12.48 -5.86 -13.25
CA SER A 41 -12.27 -5.96 -14.70
C SER A 41 -11.25 -4.92 -15.17
N ASP A 42 -10.65 -5.16 -16.33
CA ASP A 42 -9.69 -4.23 -16.93
C ASP A 42 -10.33 -2.86 -17.23
N GLU A 43 -11.60 -2.87 -17.61
CA GLU A 43 -12.39 -1.65 -17.87
C GLU A 43 -12.61 -0.85 -16.58
N GLU A 44 -13.05 -1.51 -15.49
CA GLU A 44 -13.22 -0.85 -14.18
C GLU A 44 -11.90 -0.31 -13.65
N ARG A 45 -10.80 -1.08 -13.76
CA ARG A 45 -9.48 -0.63 -13.32
C ARG A 45 -9.04 0.62 -14.05
N ARG A 46 -9.23 0.67 -15.38
CA ARG A 46 -8.90 1.82 -16.20
C ARG A 46 -9.76 3.03 -15.84
N HIS A 47 -11.08 2.84 -15.74
CA HIS A 47 -12.00 3.90 -15.39
C HIS A 47 -11.68 4.51 -14.02
N ASN A 48 -11.50 3.67 -12.99
CA ASN A 48 -11.18 4.11 -11.65
C ASN A 48 -9.82 4.81 -11.55
N GLN A 49 -8.83 4.34 -12.33
CA GLN A 49 -7.53 4.98 -12.43
C GLN A 49 -7.63 6.36 -13.08
N ASP A 50 -8.40 6.49 -14.17
CA ASP A 50 -8.63 7.77 -14.85
C ASP A 50 -9.37 8.76 -13.92
N ASP A 51 -10.35 8.29 -13.16
CA ASP A 51 -11.06 9.12 -12.18
C ASP A 51 -10.13 9.68 -11.12
N PHE A 52 -9.17 8.89 -10.66
CA PHE A 52 -8.15 9.35 -9.72
C PHE A 52 -7.15 10.31 -10.38
N ILE A 53 -6.64 9.99 -11.57
CA ILE A 53 -5.64 10.82 -12.27
C ILE A 53 -6.21 12.21 -12.58
N TYR A 54 -7.46 12.28 -13.03
CA TYR A 54 -8.13 13.53 -13.43
C TYR A 54 -8.92 14.20 -12.29
N ASP A 55 -8.65 13.86 -11.03
CA ASP A 55 -9.26 14.46 -9.83
C ASP A 55 -10.80 14.35 -9.75
N ARG A 56 -11.42 13.47 -10.54
CA ARG A 56 -12.87 13.16 -10.41
C ARG A 56 -13.16 12.36 -9.15
N SER A 57 -12.19 11.53 -8.71
CA SER A 57 -12.22 10.83 -7.44
C SER A 57 -10.88 11.04 -6.73
N PRO A 58 -10.79 11.97 -5.78
CA PRO A 58 -9.52 12.34 -5.15
C PRO A 58 -8.90 11.24 -4.28
N ILE A 59 -9.68 10.27 -3.82
CA ILE A 59 -9.17 9.19 -2.97
C ILE A 59 -9.17 7.86 -3.74
N MET A 60 -8.00 7.25 -3.85
CA MET A 60 -7.83 5.91 -4.37
C MET A 60 -7.62 4.93 -3.21
N VAL A 61 -8.46 3.90 -3.08
CA VAL A 61 -8.24 2.78 -2.16
C VAL A 61 -7.79 1.57 -2.96
N ALA A 62 -6.61 1.02 -2.67
CA ALA A 62 -6.01 0.03 -3.54
C ALA A 62 -5.18 -1.03 -2.81
N THR A 63 -4.97 -2.17 -3.46
CA THR A 63 -3.87 -3.08 -3.13
C THR A 63 -2.57 -2.60 -3.78
N ASN A 64 -1.45 -3.28 -3.48
CA ASN A 64 -0.15 -3.04 -4.11
C ASN A 64 -0.15 -3.21 -5.66
N ALA A 65 -1.22 -3.77 -6.23
CA ALA A 65 -1.41 -3.83 -7.69
C ALA A 65 -1.56 -2.44 -8.33
N PHE A 66 -1.93 -1.42 -7.55
CA PHE A 66 -2.03 -0.04 -8.00
C PHE A 66 -0.70 0.68 -7.88
N GLY A 67 -0.28 1.30 -8.97
CA GLY A 67 0.82 2.24 -8.91
C GLY A 67 1.91 2.06 -9.96
N MET A 68 2.05 0.91 -10.61
CA MET A 68 2.97 0.80 -11.74
C MET A 68 2.51 1.73 -12.88
N GLY A 69 3.35 2.73 -13.22
CA GLY A 69 3.04 3.69 -14.28
C GLY A 69 2.09 4.83 -13.90
N ILE A 70 1.73 4.99 -12.61
CA ILE A 70 0.94 6.14 -12.16
C ILE A 70 1.87 7.33 -11.93
N ASP A 71 1.70 8.36 -12.73
CA ASP A 71 2.41 9.64 -12.60
C ASP A 71 1.42 10.75 -12.22
N LYS A 72 1.00 10.75 -10.96
CA LYS A 72 0.19 11.81 -10.35
C LYS A 72 1.06 12.53 -9.32
N SER A 73 1.39 13.79 -9.59
CA SER A 73 2.34 14.55 -8.77
C SER A 73 1.72 15.15 -7.51
N ASN A 74 0.42 15.50 -7.55
CA ASN A 74 -0.29 16.21 -6.48
C ASN A 74 -0.91 15.30 -5.41
N VAL A 75 -0.33 14.15 -5.13
CA VAL A 75 -0.76 13.25 -4.04
C VAL A 75 -0.34 13.86 -2.70
N ARG A 76 -1.32 14.26 -1.87
CA ARG A 76 -1.08 14.94 -0.58
C ARG A 76 -0.97 13.98 0.59
N PHE A 77 -1.49 12.77 0.48
CA PHE A 77 -1.32 11.74 1.51
C PHE A 77 -1.23 10.34 0.92
N VAL A 78 -0.44 9.50 1.56
CA VAL A 78 -0.43 8.06 1.38
C VAL A 78 -0.65 7.40 2.73
N ILE A 79 -1.72 6.62 2.84
CA ILE A 79 -2.07 5.88 4.05
C ILE A 79 -1.89 4.39 3.78
N HIS A 80 -1.05 3.73 4.55
CA HIS A 80 -1.03 2.28 4.63
C HIS A 80 -2.01 1.86 5.73
N TYR A 81 -3.19 1.40 5.33
CA TYR A 81 -4.24 0.91 6.23
C TYR A 81 -3.83 -0.39 6.93
N ASN A 82 -2.98 -1.17 6.27
CA ASN A 82 -2.31 -2.34 6.81
C ASN A 82 -0.80 -2.21 6.61
N MET A 83 -0.02 -2.92 7.43
CA MET A 83 1.43 -2.97 7.28
C MET A 83 1.83 -3.61 5.95
N PRO A 84 2.65 -2.97 5.11
CA PRO A 84 3.20 -3.57 3.89
C PRO A 84 4.06 -4.80 4.20
N LYS A 85 4.26 -5.65 3.22
CA LYS A 85 5.04 -6.89 3.37
C LYS A 85 6.54 -6.67 3.64
N ASN A 86 7.10 -5.55 3.19
CA ASN A 86 8.52 -5.19 3.36
C ASN A 86 8.76 -3.69 3.19
N MET A 87 9.98 -3.25 3.50
CA MET A 87 10.39 -1.86 3.44
C MET A 87 10.44 -1.33 2.00
N GLU A 88 10.78 -2.17 1.03
CA GLU A 88 10.86 -1.81 -0.39
C GLU A 88 9.47 -1.42 -0.92
N SER A 89 8.46 -2.24 -0.63
CA SER A 89 7.07 -1.93 -0.99
C SER A 89 6.59 -0.65 -0.31
N TYR A 90 6.84 -0.52 1.00
CA TYR A 90 6.50 0.70 1.75
C TYR A 90 7.12 1.96 1.12
N TYR A 91 8.43 1.93 0.85
CA TYR A 91 9.15 3.07 0.30
C TYR A 91 8.64 3.46 -1.09
N GLN A 92 8.39 2.46 -1.95
CA GLN A 92 7.87 2.67 -3.29
C GLN A 92 6.46 3.28 -3.28
N GLU A 93 5.60 2.81 -2.37
CA GLU A 93 4.21 3.27 -2.22
C GLU A 93 4.16 4.65 -1.56
N ALA A 94 4.87 4.86 -0.45
CA ALA A 94 4.99 6.15 0.22
C ALA A 94 5.63 7.23 -0.65
N GLY A 95 6.61 6.86 -1.50
CA GLY A 95 7.27 7.75 -2.44
C GLY A 95 6.38 8.32 -3.56
N ARG A 96 5.08 8.02 -3.57
CA ARG A 96 4.10 8.66 -4.45
C ARG A 96 3.60 9.99 -3.91
N ALA A 97 3.77 10.23 -2.62
CA ALA A 97 3.35 11.46 -1.98
C ALA A 97 4.31 12.61 -2.31
N GLY A 98 3.76 13.79 -2.62
CA GLY A 98 4.52 15.05 -2.76
C GLY A 98 5.54 15.08 -3.89
N ARG A 99 5.32 14.40 -5.02
CA ARG A 99 6.24 14.41 -6.16
C ARG A 99 6.40 15.78 -6.82
N ASP A 100 5.46 16.68 -6.60
CA ASP A 100 5.54 18.08 -7.03
C ASP A 100 6.37 18.97 -6.10
N GLY A 101 6.93 18.41 -5.01
CA GLY A 101 7.70 19.13 -4.02
C GLY A 101 6.88 19.78 -2.92
N GLU A 102 5.55 19.73 -3.00
CA GLU A 102 4.67 20.27 -1.97
C GLU A 102 4.56 19.32 -0.76
N PRO A 103 4.27 19.84 0.45
CA PRO A 103 4.11 19.02 1.64
C PRO A 103 3.09 17.90 1.46
N ALA A 104 3.44 16.70 1.93
CA ALA A 104 2.57 15.54 1.89
C ALA A 104 2.79 14.66 3.13
N GLU A 105 1.76 13.91 3.53
CA GLU A 105 1.81 13.03 4.69
C GLU A 105 1.87 11.55 4.26
N CYS A 106 2.75 10.77 4.92
CA CYS A 106 2.75 9.32 4.84
C CYS A 106 2.36 8.75 6.21
N ILE A 107 1.26 8.02 6.26
CA ILE A 107 0.69 7.47 7.49
C ILE A 107 0.72 5.95 7.38
N LEU A 108 1.30 5.29 8.38
CA LEU A 108 1.31 3.83 8.49
C LEU A 108 0.49 3.42 9.70
N ILE A 109 -0.62 2.70 9.46
CA ILE A 109 -1.40 2.05 10.50
C ILE A 109 -0.89 0.63 10.63
N TYR A 110 -0.61 0.21 11.86
CA TYR A 110 -0.02 -1.08 12.17
C TYR A 110 -0.86 -1.84 13.19
N GLY A 111 -1.05 -3.14 12.94
CA GLY A 111 -1.68 -4.07 13.87
C GLY A 111 -0.96 -5.43 13.84
N GLY A 112 -0.88 -6.12 14.99
CA GLY A 112 -0.23 -7.44 15.06
C GLY A 112 -0.81 -8.47 14.10
N GLN A 113 -2.10 -8.34 13.76
CA GLN A 113 -2.76 -9.18 12.76
C GLN A 113 -2.14 -9.05 11.35
N ASP A 114 -1.57 -7.90 11.02
CA ASP A 114 -0.92 -7.67 9.72
C ASP A 114 0.32 -8.55 9.56
N VAL A 115 1.08 -8.78 10.64
CA VAL A 115 2.24 -9.69 10.63
C VAL A 115 1.77 -11.11 10.31
N VAL A 116 0.74 -11.58 10.98
CA VAL A 116 0.18 -12.93 10.77
C VAL A 116 -0.31 -13.08 9.32
N THR A 117 -1.03 -12.09 8.81
CA THR A 117 -1.54 -12.11 7.43
C THR A 117 -0.39 -12.12 6.40
N ASN A 118 0.65 -11.31 6.60
CA ASN A 118 1.81 -11.30 5.72
C ASN A 118 2.58 -12.63 5.79
N GLN A 119 2.70 -13.26 6.97
CA GLN A 119 3.31 -14.59 7.11
C GLN A 119 2.55 -15.64 6.29
N LEU A 120 1.20 -15.65 6.38
CA LEU A 120 0.37 -16.55 5.59
C LEU A 120 0.56 -16.33 4.08
N PHE A 121 0.70 -15.08 3.63
CA PHE A 121 0.99 -14.80 2.22
C PHE A 121 2.36 -15.33 1.77
N ILE A 122 3.38 -15.24 2.63
CA ILE A 122 4.71 -15.80 2.33
C ILE A 122 4.62 -17.32 2.19
N GLU A 123 3.90 -17.99 3.08
CA GLU A 123 3.76 -19.45 3.11
C GLU A 123 2.94 -20.00 1.92
N HIS A 124 1.91 -19.27 1.50
CA HIS A 124 0.96 -19.69 0.46
C HIS A 124 1.15 -18.91 -0.86
N ASN A 125 2.35 -18.40 -1.12
CA ASN A 125 2.62 -17.69 -2.36
C ASN A 125 2.66 -18.65 -3.56
N GLN A 126 1.63 -18.58 -4.41
CA GLN A 126 1.51 -19.42 -5.61
C GLN A 126 2.60 -19.15 -6.65
N ASP A 127 3.18 -17.96 -6.69
CA ASP A 127 4.28 -17.62 -7.60
C ASP A 127 5.51 -18.50 -7.34
N ASN A 128 5.60 -19.09 -6.16
CA ASN A 128 6.69 -20.00 -5.78
C ASN A 128 6.42 -21.48 -6.12
N GLU A 129 5.26 -21.83 -6.65
CA GLU A 129 4.90 -23.24 -6.94
C GLU A 129 5.79 -23.85 -8.03
N ALA A 130 6.26 -23.04 -8.97
CA ALA A 130 7.16 -23.47 -10.04
C ALA A 130 8.63 -23.65 -9.60
N LEU A 131 8.98 -23.21 -8.38
CA LEU A 131 10.34 -23.28 -7.85
C LEU A 131 10.65 -24.67 -7.24
N SER A 132 11.94 -25.06 -7.25
CA SER A 132 12.36 -26.24 -6.50
C SER A 132 12.10 -26.06 -4.99
N PRO A 133 11.91 -27.15 -4.21
CA PRO A 133 11.68 -27.05 -2.77
C PRO A 133 12.76 -26.24 -2.03
N GLU A 134 14.04 -26.41 -2.41
CA GLU A 134 15.16 -25.70 -1.80
C GLU A 134 15.10 -24.19 -2.12
N THR A 135 14.85 -23.85 -3.38
CA THR A 135 14.72 -22.44 -3.82
C THR A 135 13.53 -21.77 -3.16
N ARG A 136 12.40 -22.48 -3.05
CA ARG A 136 11.20 -22.00 -2.37
C ARG A 136 11.49 -21.67 -0.90
N ALA A 137 12.15 -22.59 -0.19
CA ALA A 137 12.52 -22.38 1.22
C ALA A 137 13.43 -21.16 1.39
N LEU A 138 14.40 -20.96 0.49
CA LEU A 138 15.29 -19.80 0.51
C LEU A 138 14.53 -18.47 0.30
N VAL A 139 13.63 -18.43 -0.69
CA VAL A 139 12.82 -17.24 -0.99
C VAL A 139 11.90 -16.92 0.21
N GLN A 140 11.23 -17.91 0.78
CA GLN A 140 10.38 -17.71 1.96
C GLN A 140 11.16 -17.20 3.15
N GLU A 141 12.39 -17.68 3.38
CA GLU A 141 13.23 -17.19 4.47
C GLU A 141 13.65 -15.74 4.26
N GLN A 142 14.04 -15.37 3.03
CA GLN A 142 14.34 -13.98 2.68
C GLN A 142 13.12 -13.06 2.90
N ASP A 143 11.93 -13.51 2.52
CA ASP A 143 10.70 -12.73 2.69
C ASP A 143 10.33 -12.58 4.19
N ARG A 144 10.56 -13.62 5.02
CA ARG A 144 10.40 -13.52 6.48
C ARG A 144 11.35 -12.49 7.09
N GLU A 145 12.63 -12.48 6.68
CA GLU A 145 13.59 -11.49 7.16
C GLU A 145 13.21 -10.05 6.73
N ARG A 146 12.70 -9.86 5.51
CA ARG A 146 12.18 -8.58 5.05
C ARG A 146 10.96 -8.13 5.85
N LEU A 147 10.02 -9.05 6.12
CA LEU A 147 8.85 -8.79 6.96
C LEU A 147 9.25 -8.40 8.38
N LYS A 148 10.23 -9.08 8.95
CA LYS A 148 10.80 -8.77 10.28
C LYS A 148 11.36 -7.35 10.33
N LYS A 149 12.13 -6.93 9.32
CA LYS A 149 12.66 -5.56 9.24
C LYS A 149 11.54 -4.52 9.13
N MET A 150 10.49 -4.79 8.35
CA MET A 150 9.31 -3.93 8.28
C MET A 150 8.59 -3.85 9.63
N THR A 151 8.48 -4.96 10.34
CA THR A 151 7.89 -5.00 11.68
C THR A 151 8.69 -4.14 12.66
N PHE A 152 10.02 -4.24 12.66
CA PHE A 152 10.87 -3.39 13.49
C PHE A 152 10.74 -1.90 13.15
N TYR A 153 10.59 -1.56 11.88
CA TYR A 153 10.30 -0.19 11.46
C TYR A 153 9.01 0.36 12.10
N CYS A 154 7.97 -0.47 12.21
CA CYS A 154 6.71 -0.06 12.85
C CYS A 154 6.83 0.19 14.35
N PHE A 155 7.79 -0.44 15.02
CA PHE A 155 8.00 -0.33 16.47
C PHE A 155 9.15 0.60 16.89
N THR A 156 9.93 1.09 15.93
CA THR A 156 11.10 1.91 16.29
C THR A 156 10.69 3.22 16.95
N ASN A 157 11.45 3.64 17.96
CA ASN A 157 11.38 4.98 18.54
C ASN A 157 12.40 5.94 17.91
N ASP A 158 13.22 5.44 16.96
CA ASP A 158 14.17 6.25 16.21
C ASP A 158 13.46 7.11 15.16
N CYS A 159 14.20 8.06 14.60
CA CYS A 159 13.73 8.83 13.46
C CYS A 159 13.45 7.89 12.27
N LEU A 160 12.19 7.84 11.81
CA LEU A 160 11.74 6.98 10.71
C LEU A 160 12.52 7.21 9.42
N ARG A 161 12.84 8.48 9.09
CA ARG A 161 13.68 8.80 7.94
C ARG A 161 15.09 8.22 8.06
N SER A 162 15.72 8.34 9.23
CA SER A 162 17.04 7.77 9.48
C SER A 162 17.03 6.24 9.40
N TYR A 163 15.93 5.61 9.82
CA TYR A 163 15.76 4.16 9.67
C TYR A 163 15.74 3.75 8.19
N ILE A 164 14.92 4.44 7.38
CA ILE A 164 14.84 4.19 5.93
C ILE A 164 16.22 4.38 5.27
N LEU A 165 16.91 5.51 5.55
CA LEU A 165 18.21 5.79 4.96
C LEU A 165 19.31 4.78 5.34
N ARG A 166 19.17 4.12 6.50
CA ARG A 166 20.10 3.04 6.91
C ARG A 166 19.72 1.69 6.33
N TYR A 167 18.47 1.52 5.94
CA TYR A 167 18.00 0.28 5.35
C TYR A 167 18.45 0.12 3.90
N PHE A 168 18.41 1.20 3.12
CA PHE A 168 18.84 1.26 1.71
C PHE A 168 20.28 1.78 1.58
#